data_4229545fc9a927aaf382e82cae0baa79
#
_entry.id   4229545fc9a927aaf382e82cae0baa79
#
_cell.length_a   1.000
_cell.length_b   1.000
_cell.length_c   1.000
_cell.angle_alpha   90.00
_cell.angle_beta   90.00
_cell.angle_gamma   90.00
#
_symmetry.space_group_name_H-M   'P 1'
#
loop_
_entity.id
_entity.type
_entity.pdbx_description
1 polymer ?
#
loop_
_entity_poly.entity_id
_entity_poly.type
_entity_poly.pdbx_seq_one_letter_code
_entity_poly.pdbx_strand_id
1 'polypeptide(L)'
;TSQRGSSAHTRTSSGQAPSSGSGRPEVTSPPSGRSGWKLVWADEFAGSGVDSARWRAEDYSTYGDGNNELACLMNRPENVNVSGGVLHLVARRESTPIACGSSDSRFPGGRQFTSANLTTKGKADWTYGRFEVRAKLPTAPGTTKGLWPAFWLRPSAGGTGELDVLEAIGTDGSGSEHTKVHQTVWYDYSGTHRQQPTTVTVPGALPSAAFHVYAVEWERGEMRWYIDDVLTYTRTPSTTPWLDEAFAKPFYLRLNLAVGGNWPGSPTSATDFPASYDVDYVRVYQR
;
A
#
# COMPACT_ATOMS: atom_id res chain seq x y z
N THR A 1 -76.00 35.37 12.36
CA THR A 1 -75.75 33.95 12.56
C THR A 1 -74.29 33.65 12.67
N SER A 2 -73.95 33.17 13.81
CA SER A 2 -72.65 32.84 14.36
C SER A 2 -71.82 31.91 13.47
N GLN A 3 -70.53 32.18 13.41
CA GLN A 3 -69.52 31.13 13.12
C GLN A 3 -68.29 31.30 14.02
N ARG A 4 -67.96 30.27 14.71
CA ARG A 4 -66.78 30.16 15.59
C ARG A 4 -65.56 29.72 14.84
N GLY A 5 -64.43 30.36 15.13
CA GLY A 5 -63.11 29.95 14.64
C GLY A 5 -62.52 28.73 15.33
N SER A 6 -61.75 27.95 14.59
CA SER A 6 -60.90 26.90 15.12
C SER A 6 -59.46 27.25 14.77
N SER A 7 -58.65 27.43 15.81
CA SER A 7 -57.21 27.73 15.68
C SER A 7 -56.45 26.42 15.40
N ALA A 8 -55.78 26.36 14.27
CA ALA A 8 -54.83 25.32 13.97
C ALA A 8 -53.42 25.74 14.43
N HIS A 9 -52.87 25.00 15.34
CA HIS A 9 -51.48 25.14 15.77
C HIS A 9 -50.55 24.57 14.69
N THR A 10 -49.82 25.44 14.03
CA THR A 10 -48.72 25.09 13.16
C THR A 10 -47.53 24.71 14.03
N ARG A 11 -47.13 23.43 14.06
CA ARG A 11 -45.86 23.02 14.57
C ARG A 11 -44.78 23.29 13.50
N THR A 12 -43.90 24.21 13.81
CA THR A 12 -42.66 24.38 13.07
C THR A 12 -41.73 23.24 13.40
N SER A 13 -41.56 22.34 12.47
CA SER A 13 -40.48 21.34 12.52
C SER A 13 -39.20 22.06 12.13
N SER A 14 -38.32 22.26 13.11
CA SER A 14 -36.92 22.63 12.85
C SER A 14 -36.24 21.49 12.13
N GLY A 15 -36.07 21.67 10.83
CA GLY A 15 -35.24 20.78 10.02
C GLY A 15 -33.78 20.90 10.45
N GLN A 16 -33.31 19.89 11.12
CA GLN A 16 -31.88 19.73 11.40
C GLN A 16 -31.21 19.39 10.07
N ALA A 17 -30.33 20.28 9.61
CA ALA A 17 -29.51 20.04 8.45
C ALA A 17 -28.64 18.78 8.70
N PRO A 18 -28.43 17.90 7.70
CA PRO A 18 -27.55 16.77 7.87
C PRO A 18 -26.13 17.30 8.13
N SER A 19 -25.59 16.98 9.29
CA SER A 19 -24.20 17.20 9.60
C SER A 19 -23.38 16.44 8.55
N SER A 20 -22.61 17.18 7.75
CA SER A 20 -21.58 16.60 6.92
C SER A 20 -20.54 15.96 7.84
N GLY A 21 -20.74 14.68 8.12
CA GLY A 21 -19.75 13.88 8.80
C GLY A 21 -18.49 13.86 7.93
N SER A 22 -17.47 14.62 8.33
CA SER A 22 -16.13 14.42 7.84
C SER A 22 -15.76 12.97 8.18
N GLY A 23 -15.80 12.08 7.18
CA GLY A 23 -15.48 10.68 7.33
C GLY A 23 -14.00 10.49 7.65
N ARG A 24 -13.61 10.82 8.88
CA ARG A 24 -12.34 10.36 9.43
C ARG A 24 -12.45 8.85 9.55
N PRO A 25 -11.52 8.07 8.95
CA PRO A 25 -11.53 6.64 9.17
C PRO A 25 -11.48 6.38 10.68
N GLU A 26 -12.45 5.65 11.17
CA GLU A 26 -12.52 5.29 12.58
C GLU A 26 -11.26 4.50 12.92
N VAL A 27 -10.52 4.91 13.95
CA VAL A 27 -9.39 4.14 14.47
C VAL A 27 -9.97 2.84 15.01
N THR A 28 -10.03 1.84 14.15
CA THR A 28 -10.49 0.52 14.56
C THR A 28 -9.46 -0.08 15.49
N SER A 29 -9.83 -0.28 16.73
CA SER A 29 -9.06 -1.10 17.67
C SER A 29 -8.69 -2.43 17.00
N PRO A 30 -7.53 -3.03 17.33
CA PRO A 30 -7.19 -4.35 16.82
C PRO A 30 -8.38 -5.28 16.95
N PRO A 31 -8.72 -6.09 15.94
CA PRO A 31 -9.86 -6.98 16.01
C PRO A 31 -9.83 -7.82 17.29
N SER A 32 -10.95 -7.90 17.98
CA SER A 32 -11.11 -8.74 19.17
C SER A 32 -10.82 -10.19 18.79
N GLY A 33 -9.78 -10.79 19.37
CA GLY A 33 -9.39 -12.18 19.13
C GLY A 33 -7.89 -12.38 18.84
N ARG A 34 -7.11 -11.33 18.72
CA ARG A 34 -5.65 -11.41 18.60
C ARG A 34 -4.97 -11.27 19.94
N SER A 35 -5.31 -12.18 20.87
CA SER A 35 -4.63 -12.22 22.15
C SER A 35 -3.12 -12.45 21.96
N GLY A 36 -2.31 -11.66 22.65
CA GLY A 36 -0.87 -11.78 22.63
C GLY A 36 -0.15 -10.87 21.63
N TRP A 37 -0.85 -10.10 20.81
CA TRP A 37 -0.26 -9.09 19.94
C TRP A 37 -0.34 -7.70 20.58
N LYS A 38 0.81 -7.00 20.68
CA LYS A 38 0.90 -5.63 21.17
C LYS A 38 1.33 -4.69 20.07
N LEU A 39 0.64 -3.56 19.92
CA LEU A 39 1.05 -2.51 19.00
C LEU A 39 2.38 -1.91 19.48
N VAL A 40 3.42 -1.99 18.63
CA VAL A 40 4.77 -1.48 18.93
C VAL A 40 5.16 -0.29 18.06
N TRP A 41 4.52 -0.14 16.92
CA TRP A 41 4.76 0.96 15.98
C TRP A 41 3.53 1.17 15.10
N ALA A 42 3.22 2.42 14.81
CA ALA A 42 2.14 2.74 13.89
C ALA A 42 2.34 4.09 13.23
N ASP A 43 1.78 4.26 12.04
CA ASP A 43 1.47 5.55 11.47
C ASP A 43 0.00 5.56 11.02
N GLU A 44 -0.79 6.41 11.66
CA GLU A 44 -2.21 6.61 11.37
C GLU A 44 -2.44 7.75 10.38
N PHE A 45 -1.35 8.36 9.89
CA PHE A 45 -1.38 9.50 8.95
C PHE A 45 -2.32 10.63 9.37
N ALA A 46 -2.36 10.91 10.68
CA ALA A 46 -3.24 11.92 11.27
C ALA A 46 -2.74 13.36 11.09
N GLY A 47 -1.47 13.54 10.68
CA GLY A 47 -0.85 14.85 10.48
C GLY A 47 -1.18 15.48 9.14
N SER A 48 -0.43 16.51 8.79
CA SER A 48 -0.54 17.24 7.52
C SER A 48 0.52 16.87 6.49
N GLY A 49 1.43 15.96 6.83
CA GLY A 49 2.50 15.48 5.96
C GLY A 49 3.10 14.18 6.48
N VAL A 50 4.05 13.64 5.75
CA VAL A 50 4.78 12.43 6.12
C VAL A 50 5.69 12.74 7.33
N ASP A 51 5.61 11.90 8.35
CA ASP A 51 6.48 11.99 9.52
C ASP A 51 7.89 11.47 9.18
N SER A 52 8.85 12.38 9.09
CA SER A 52 10.25 12.06 8.78
C SER A 52 10.97 11.28 9.89
N ALA A 53 10.41 11.23 11.10
CA ALA A 53 10.91 10.36 12.16
C ALA A 53 10.57 8.88 11.90
N ARG A 54 9.50 8.61 11.19
CA ARG A 54 9.04 7.26 10.82
C ARG A 54 9.52 6.82 9.45
N TRP A 55 9.48 7.74 8.47
CA TRP A 55 9.71 7.43 7.08
C TRP A 55 10.81 8.27 6.46
N ARG A 56 11.54 7.65 5.55
CA ARG A 56 12.34 8.34 4.54
C ARG A 56 11.62 8.21 3.20
N ALA A 57 11.38 9.33 2.55
CA ALA A 57 10.92 9.34 1.16
C ALA A 57 12.12 9.33 0.21
N GLU A 58 12.10 8.47 -0.78
CA GLU A 58 13.08 8.52 -1.87
C GLU A 58 12.88 9.80 -2.68
N ASP A 59 13.96 10.44 -3.09
CA ASP A 59 13.92 11.72 -3.80
C ASP A 59 14.92 11.74 -4.96
N TYR A 60 14.43 12.08 -6.13
CA TYR A 60 15.16 11.99 -7.40
C TYR A 60 15.85 10.63 -7.57
N SER A 61 15.12 9.59 -7.24
CA SER A 61 15.63 8.23 -7.15
C SER A 61 15.04 7.33 -8.23
N THR A 62 15.88 6.43 -8.75
CA THR A 62 15.50 5.35 -9.64
C THR A 62 15.49 4.00 -8.93
N TYR A 63 15.31 4.00 -7.61
CA TYR A 63 15.23 2.77 -6.82
C TYR A 63 14.14 1.85 -7.38
N GLY A 64 14.45 0.55 -7.52
CA GLY A 64 13.51 -0.40 -8.17
C GLY A 64 13.75 -0.57 -9.68
N ASP A 65 14.65 0.18 -10.24
CA ASP A 65 15.01 0.15 -11.67
C ASP A 65 15.45 -1.21 -12.20
N GLY A 66 15.90 -2.12 -11.33
CA GLY A 66 16.22 -3.49 -11.68
C GLY A 66 15.06 -4.28 -12.32
N ASN A 67 13.82 -3.81 -12.13
CA ASN A 67 12.62 -4.31 -12.79
C ASN A 67 12.26 -3.56 -14.07
N ASN A 68 13.11 -2.66 -14.55
CA ASN A 68 12.83 -1.72 -15.65
C ASN A 68 11.65 -0.78 -15.36
N GLU A 69 11.52 -0.34 -14.11
CA GLU A 69 10.52 0.64 -13.70
C GLU A 69 10.80 2.01 -14.37
N LEU A 70 9.75 2.76 -14.62
CA LEU A 70 9.80 3.96 -15.44
C LEU A 70 9.73 5.27 -14.66
N ALA A 71 9.30 5.24 -13.40
CA ALA A 71 9.09 6.45 -12.61
C ALA A 71 10.37 6.96 -11.95
N CYS A 72 10.52 8.26 -11.90
CA CYS A 72 11.37 8.93 -10.93
C CYS A 72 10.62 9.02 -9.60
N LEU A 73 11.21 8.51 -8.52
CA LEU A 73 10.62 8.59 -7.19
C LEU A 73 10.96 9.94 -6.59
N MET A 74 9.94 10.67 -6.12
CA MET A 74 10.08 12.06 -5.72
C MET A 74 9.42 12.33 -4.36
N ASN A 75 10.12 13.08 -3.52
CA ASN A 75 9.61 13.57 -2.25
C ASN A 75 9.05 14.99 -2.42
N ARG A 76 7.89 15.09 -3.04
CA ARG A 76 7.17 16.37 -3.20
C ARG A 76 5.66 16.14 -3.02
N PRO A 77 4.89 17.17 -2.64
CA PRO A 77 3.44 17.02 -2.38
C PRO A 77 2.64 16.42 -3.53
N GLU A 78 3.06 16.61 -4.75
CA GLU A 78 2.42 16.05 -5.95
C GLU A 78 2.50 14.53 -6.01
N ASN A 79 3.52 13.93 -5.39
CA ASN A 79 3.76 12.48 -5.40
C ASN A 79 3.54 11.81 -4.04
N VAL A 80 3.74 12.53 -2.93
CA VAL A 80 3.52 12.00 -1.60
C VAL A 80 2.94 13.07 -0.70
N ASN A 81 1.74 12.83 -0.21
CA ASN A 81 1.07 13.76 0.69
C ASN A 81 0.15 13.03 1.66
N VAL A 82 -0.20 13.72 2.75
CA VAL A 82 -1.14 13.25 3.76
C VAL A 82 -2.28 14.25 3.84
N SER A 83 -3.49 13.78 3.70
CA SER A 83 -4.69 14.60 3.82
C SER A 83 -5.88 13.77 4.28
N GLY A 84 -6.71 14.34 5.17
CA GLY A 84 -7.90 13.65 5.66
C GLY A 84 -7.64 12.34 6.40
N GLY A 85 -6.48 12.18 7.02
CA GLY A 85 -6.09 10.95 7.72
C GLY A 85 -5.61 9.82 6.78
N VAL A 86 -5.25 10.16 5.55
CA VAL A 86 -4.83 9.19 4.52
C VAL A 86 -3.53 9.63 3.89
N LEU A 87 -2.58 8.69 3.76
CA LEU A 87 -1.39 8.85 2.94
C LEU A 87 -1.77 8.60 1.48
N HIS A 88 -1.33 9.48 0.60
CA HIS A 88 -1.47 9.32 -0.84
C HIS A 88 -0.08 9.19 -1.48
N LEU A 89 0.21 8.03 -2.05
CA LEU A 89 1.33 7.82 -2.95
C LEU A 89 0.80 7.97 -4.37
N VAL A 90 1.28 8.98 -5.10
CA VAL A 90 0.67 9.43 -6.35
C VAL A 90 1.63 9.24 -7.51
N ALA A 91 1.23 8.43 -8.47
CA ALA A 91 1.89 8.29 -9.75
C ALA A 91 1.37 9.35 -10.72
N ARG A 92 2.28 9.99 -11.46
CA ARG A 92 1.96 11.06 -12.40
C ARG A 92 2.63 10.81 -13.75
N ARG A 93 1.94 11.20 -14.80
CA ARG A 93 2.55 11.44 -16.11
C ARG A 93 2.88 12.92 -16.17
N GLU A 94 4.17 13.24 -16.24
CA GLU A 94 4.60 14.64 -16.28
C GLU A 94 4.42 15.21 -17.69
N SER A 95 4.00 16.47 -17.78
CA SER A 95 3.91 17.19 -19.06
C SER A 95 5.30 17.53 -19.62
N THR A 96 6.26 17.74 -18.72
CA THR A 96 7.68 17.92 -19.05
C THR A 96 8.47 16.84 -18.30
N PRO A 97 9.31 16.04 -18.99
CA PRO A 97 10.11 15.02 -18.35
C PRO A 97 10.99 15.57 -17.22
N ILE A 98 11.14 14.77 -16.16
CA ILE A 98 11.92 15.11 -14.97
C ILE A 98 13.31 14.46 -15.07
N ALA A 99 14.38 15.24 -14.90
CA ALA A 99 15.71 14.71 -14.71
C ALA A 99 15.80 14.00 -13.35
N CYS A 100 16.03 12.69 -13.38
CA CYS A 100 16.03 11.84 -12.19
C CYS A 100 17.47 11.48 -11.82
N GLY A 101 18.06 12.27 -10.95
CA GLY A 101 19.48 12.13 -10.57
C GLY A 101 20.43 12.55 -11.68
N SER A 102 21.73 12.39 -11.44
CA SER A 102 22.78 12.86 -12.35
C SER A 102 23.21 11.83 -13.40
N SER A 103 22.72 10.59 -13.35
CA SER A 103 23.26 9.48 -14.15
C SER A 103 22.21 8.57 -14.77
N ASP A 104 21.02 9.08 -15.07
CA ASP A 104 19.94 8.29 -15.68
C ASP A 104 20.15 8.15 -17.22
N SER A 105 21.20 7.42 -17.60
CA SER A 105 21.62 7.28 -19.01
C SER A 105 20.59 6.61 -19.91
N ARG A 106 19.65 5.85 -19.34
CA ARG A 106 18.56 5.22 -20.10
C ARG A 106 17.47 6.21 -20.52
N PHE A 107 17.42 7.36 -19.85
CA PHE A 107 16.43 8.41 -20.08
C PHE A 107 17.13 9.78 -20.20
N PRO A 108 17.95 9.98 -21.25
CA PRO A 108 18.73 11.21 -21.40
C PRO A 108 17.87 12.48 -21.50
N GLY A 109 16.61 12.33 -21.92
CA GLY A 109 15.62 13.42 -21.96
C GLY A 109 14.82 13.59 -20.68
N GLY A 110 15.11 12.81 -19.64
CA GLY A 110 14.34 12.76 -18.38
C GLY A 110 13.22 11.72 -18.38
N ARG A 111 12.62 11.51 -17.21
CA ARG A 111 11.56 10.54 -17.02
C ARG A 111 10.19 11.19 -17.17
N GLN A 112 9.33 10.56 -17.94
CA GLN A 112 7.95 11.01 -18.17
C GLN A 112 7.05 10.74 -16.95
N PHE A 113 7.40 9.74 -16.14
CA PHE A 113 6.60 9.34 -14.97
C PHE A 113 7.32 9.68 -13.69
N THR A 114 6.55 10.07 -12.68
CA THR A 114 6.99 10.24 -11.30
C THR A 114 6.09 9.44 -10.37
N SER A 115 6.62 9.07 -9.22
CA SER A 115 5.86 8.34 -8.19
C SER A 115 6.52 8.53 -6.82
N ALA A 116 6.20 7.65 -5.87
CA ALA A 116 6.70 7.75 -4.51
C ALA A 116 7.05 6.39 -3.90
N ASN A 117 8.06 6.41 -3.03
CA ASN A 117 8.48 5.28 -2.21
C ASN A 117 8.83 5.78 -0.82
N LEU A 118 8.17 5.24 0.21
CA LEU A 118 8.49 5.44 1.61
C LEU A 118 9.15 4.20 2.19
N THR A 119 10.13 4.40 3.07
CA THR A 119 10.82 3.31 3.77
C THR A 119 11.12 3.67 5.20
N THR A 120 11.07 2.67 6.09
CA THR A 120 11.56 2.81 7.48
C THR A 120 13.04 2.51 7.63
N LYS A 121 13.77 2.25 6.54
CA LYS A 121 15.20 1.92 6.57
C LYS A 121 16.01 2.98 7.32
N GLY A 122 16.79 2.52 8.32
CA GLY A 122 17.58 3.41 9.17
C GLY A 122 16.78 4.15 10.25
N LYS A 123 15.47 3.89 10.36
CA LYS A 123 14.56 4.52 11.34
C LYS A 123 13.88 3.52 12.26
N ALA A 124 13.39 2.41 11.68
CA ALA A 124 12.79 1.32 12.44
C ALA A 124 12.90 0.00 11.64
N ASP A 125 13.13 -1.07 12.37
CA ASP A 125 13.12 -2.43 11.85
C ASP A 125 12.66 -3.42 12.93
N TRP A 126 12.30 -4.62 12.52
CA TRP A 126 11.77 -5.64 13.43
C TRP A 126 12.21 -7.03 12.98
N THR A 127 12.46 -7.89 13.95
CA THR A 127 12.51 -9.35 13.75
C THR A 127 11.23 -9.93 14.31
N TYR A 128 10.45 -10.56 13.45
CA TYR A 128 9.11 -11.08 13.74
C TYR A 128 8.08 -9.97 14.02
N GLY A 129 6.84 -10.30 13.89
CA GLY A 129 5.72 -9.42 14.17
C GLY A 129 4.54 -9.63 13.23
N ARG A 130 3.49 -8.86 13.48
CA ARG A 130 2.36 -8.70 12.57
C ARG A 130 2.47 -7.32 11.91
N PHE A 131 2.48 -7.32 10.60
CA PHE A 131 2.62 -6.12 9.77
C PHE A 131 1.34 -5.92 8.99
N GLU A 132 0.66 -4.80 9.21
CA GLU A 132 -0.62 -4.48 8.57
C GLU A 132 -0.56 -3.18 7.80
N VAL A 133 -1.23 -3.15 6.67
CA VAL A 133 -1.58 -1.95 5.93
C VAL A 133 -3.07 -1.97 5.62
N ARG A 134 -3.77 -0.86 5.87
CA ARG A 134 -5.13 -0.66 5.38
C ARG A 134 -5.06 0.27 4.20
N ALA A 135 -5.46 -0.22 3.03
CA ALA A 135 -5.18 0.47 1.78
C ALA A 135 -6.27 0.27 0.73
N LYS A 136 -6.37 1.25 -0.18
CA LYS A 136 -7.13 1.19 -1.42
C LYS A 136 -6.16 1.35 -2.59
N LEU A 137 -6.23 0.44 -3.55
CA LEU A 137 -5.21 0.26 -4.57
C LEU A 137 -5.60 0.91 -5.91
N PRO A 138 -4.64 1.49 -6.66
CA PRO A 138 -4.89 2.05 -7.98
C PRO A 138 -4.91 0.95 -9.05
N THR A 139 -5.81 -0.01 -8.93
CA THR A 139 -5.91 -1.20 -9.80
C THR A 139 -7.29 -1.38 -10.42
N ALA A 140 -8.04 -0.28 -10.61
CA ALA A 140 -9.33 -0.31 -11.28
C ALA A 140 -9.22 -0.92 -12.69
N PRO A 141 -10.21 -1.70 -13.14
CA PRO A 141 -10.15 -2.34 -14.44
C PRO A 141 -10.15 -1.33 -15.60
N GLY A 142 -9.28 -1.54 -16.56
CA GLY A 142 -9.26 -0.81 -17.83
C GLY A 142 -8.36 0.43 -17.88
N THR A 143 -8.09 1.07 -16.75
CA THR A 143 -7.44 2.39 -16.71
C THR A 143 -6.17 2.44 -15.87
N THR A 144 -5.59 1.30 -15.53
CA THR A 144 -4.48 1.22 -14.56
C THR A 144 -3.27 0.42 -15.04
N LYS A 145 -3.23 0.06 -16.32
CA LYS A 145 -2.08 -0.67 -16.88
C LYS A 145 -0.77 0.03 -16.55
N GLY A 146 0.20 -0.74 -16.04
CA GLY A 146 1.52 -0.27 -15.67
C GLY A 146 1.66 0.20 -14.22
N LEU A 147 0.61 0.24 -13.43
CA LEU A 147 0.67 0.60 -12.02
C LEU A 147 0.95 -0.65 -11.15
N TRP A 148 1.79 -0.48 -10.13
CA TRP A 148 2.24 -1.58 -9.27
C TRP A 148 2.42 -1.10 -7.83
N PRO A 149 1.35 -1.09 -7.02
CA PRO A 149 1.42 -0.80 -5.59
C PRO A 149 1.99 -1.99 -4.82
N ALA A 150 2.75 -1.71 -3.75
CA ALA A 150 3.33 -2.72 -2.89
C ALA A 150 3.45 -2.29 -1.43
N PHE A 151 3.40 -3.26 -0.52
CA PHE A 151 3.76 -3.15 0.89
C PHE A 151 4.61 -4.38 1.24
N TRP A 152 5.87 -4.17 1.58
CA TRP A 152 6.84 -5.24 1.67
C TRP A 152 8.00 -4.93 2.60
N LEU A 153 8.79 -5.95 2.92
CA LEU A 153 9.90 -5.87 3.87
C LEU A 153 11.18 -6.41 3.25
N ARG A 154 12.30 -5.76 3.61
CA ARG A 154 13.66 -6.19 3.25
C ARG A 154 14.56 -6.23 4.49
N PRO A 155 15.61 -7.09 4.49
CA PRO A 155 16.54 -7.14 5.61
C PRO A 155 17.33 -5.83 5.76
N SER A 156 17.43 -5.34 6.99
CA SER A 156 18.15 -4.10 7.30
C SER A 156 19.64 -4.19 7.01
N ALA A 157 20.24 -5.37 7.22
CA ALA A 157 21.64 -5.64 6.93
C ALA A 157 21.89 -6.15 5.49
N GLY A 158 20.86 -6.19 4.64
CA GLY A 158 20.93 -6.78 3.32
C GLY A 158 20.96 -8.32 3.35
N GLY A 159 21.35 -8.93 2.24
CA GLY A 159 21.39 -10.39 2.11
C GLY A 159 20.06 -10.98 1.68
N THR A 160 19.84 -12.26 2.03
CA THR A 160 18.67 -13.00 1.61
C THR A 160 17.40 -12.60 2.38
N GLY A 161 16.27 -12.75 1.72
CA GLY A 161 14.96 -12.51 2.27
C GLY A 161 14.26 -11.29 1.66
N GLU A 162 13.00 -11.48 1.32
CA GLU A 162 12.02 -10.44 1.03
C GLU A 162 10.65 -10.99 1.38
N LEU A 163 9.85 -10.17 2.04
CA LEU A 163 8.51 -10.51 2.46
C LEU A 163 7.53 -9.53 1.84
N ASP A 164 6.77 -9.99 0.85
CA ASP A 164 5.75 -9.17 0.21
C ASP A 164 4.39 -9.45 0.86
N VAL A 165 3.95 -8.50 1.66
CA VAL A 165 2.65 -8.57 2.33
C VAL A 165 1.53 -8.33 1.33
N LEU A 166 1.75 -7.40 0.42
CA LEU A 166 0.81 -6.95 -0.60
C LEU A 166 1.56 -6.50 -1.84
N GLU A 167 1.20 -7.07 -2.97
CA GLU A 167 1.49 -6.52 -4.29
C GLU A 167 0.25 -6.65 -5.17
N ALA A 168 0.08 -5.70 -6.07
CA ALA A 168 -0.94 -5.79 -7.11
C ALA A 168 -0.45 -5.10 -8.38
N ILE A 169 -1.03 -5.45 -9.51
CA ILE A 169 -0.75 -4.80 -10.79
C ILE A 169 -2.04 -4.28 -11.41
N GLY A 170 -1.93 -3.10 -12.00
CA GLY A 170 -3.01 -2.49 -12.77
C GLY A 170 -3.23 -3.22 -14.09
N THR A 171 -4.35 -2.93 -14.73
CA THR A 171 -4.82 -3.67 -15.90
C THR A 171 -5.45 -2.77 -16.96
N ASP A 172 -5.39 -3.21 -18.21
CA ASP A 172 -6.08 -2.62 -19.35
C ASP A 172 -7.54 -3.11 -19.50
N GLY A 173 -8.02 -3.92 -18.56
CA GLY A 173 -9.37 -4.50 -18.55
C GLY A 173 -9.43 -5.94 -19.06
N SER A 174 -8.32 -6.47 -19.59
CA SER A 174 -8.23 -7.89 -19.89
C SER A 174 -7.96 -8.70 -18.61
N GLY A 175 -8.51 -9.91 -18.53
CA GLY A 175 -8.29 -10.80 -17.41
C GLY A 175 -8.95 -10.33 -16.10
N SER A 176 -8.45 -10.81 -14.97
CA SER A 176 -9.05 -10.62 -13.64
C SER A 176 -8.08 -10.03 -12.59
N GLU A 177 -6.94 -9.50 -13.01
CA GLU A 177 -5.95 -8.94 -12.08
C GLU A 177 -6.52 -7.82 -11.19
N HIS A 178 -7.49 -7.06 -11.67
CA HIS A 178 -8.17 -6.02 -10.89
C HIS A 178 -8.90 -6.56 -9.65
N THR A 179 -9.13 -7.86 -9.55
CA THR A 179 -9.75 -8.51 -8.39
C THR A 179 -8.73 -9.10 -7.42
N LYS A 180 -7.44 -9.07 -7.77
CA LYS A 180 -6.42 -9.90 -7.13
C LYS A 180 -5.33 -9.10 -6.45
N VAL A 181 -4.72 -9.74 -5.46
CA VAL A 181 -3.43 -9.34 -4.90
C VAL A 181 -2.49 -10.54 -4.85
N HIS A 182 -1.21 -10.27 -4.73
CA HIS A 182 -0.13 -11.25 -4.68
C HIS A 182 0.59 -11.16 -3.35
N GLN A 183 0.92 -12.31 -2.80
CA GLN A 183 1.63 -12.48 -1.53
C GLN A 183 2.80 -13.41 -1.78
N THR A 184 4.01 -12.99 -1.38
CA THR A 184 5.22 -13.72 -1.80
C THR A 184 6.26 -13.70 -0.69
N VAL A 185 7.02 -14.78 -0.61
CA VAL A 185 8.25 -14.86 0.16
C VAL A 185 9.40 -15.20 -0.79
N TRP A 186 10.52 -14.44 -0.66
CA TRP A 186 11.70 -14.59 -1.48
C TRP A 186 12.91 -14.96 -0.65
N TYR A 187 13.77 -15.82 -1.18
CA TYR A 187 15.10 -16.05 -0.65
C TYR A 187 16.12 -15.12 -1.32
N ASP A 188 16.25 -15.20 -2.64
CA ASP A 188 17.19 -14.39 -3.41
C ASP A 188 16.61 -13.99 -4.78
N TYR A 189 17.33 -13.12 -5.50
CA TYR A 189 16.95 -12.60 -6.82
C TYR A 189 17.80 -13.13 -7.97
N SER A 190 18.90 -13.82 -7.67
CA SER A 190 19.88 -14.27 -8.66
C SER A 190 20.28 -15.73 -8.40
N GLY A 191 20.85 -16.36 -9.42
CA GLY A 191 21.26 -17.75 -9.32
C GLY A 191 20.05 -18.68 -9.29
N THR A 192 19.90 -19.43 -8.22
CA THR A 192 18.74 -20.30 -7.99
C THR A 192 17.58 -19.52 -7.42
N HIS A 193 17.19 -18.48 -8.07
CA HIS A 193 16.07 -17.61 -7.75
C HIS A 193 14.90 -18.34 -7.07
N ARG A 194 14.80 -18.19 -5.76
CA ARG A 194 13.81 -18.90 -4.94
C ARG A 194 12.75 -17.93 -4.45
N GLN A 195 11.56 -18.05 -4.98
CA GLN A 195 10.37 -17.37 -4.52
C GLN A 195 9.23 -18.36 -4.37
N GLN A 196 8.33 -18.07 -3.47
CA GLN A 196 7.08 -18.82 -3.32
C GLN A 196 5.92 -17.82 -3.26
N PRO A 197 5.30 -17.55 -4.42
CA PRO A 197 4.17 -16.62 -4.52
C PRO A 197 2.84 -17.33 -4.38
N THR A 198 1.82 -16.55 -4.01
CA THR A 198 0.42 -16.90 -4.22
C THR A 198 -0.35 -15.72 -4.77
N THR A 199 -1.43 -16.01 -5.48
CA THR A 199 -2.38 -15.01 -5.99
C THR A 199 -3.71 -15.24 -5.32
N VAL A 200 -4.30 -14.18 -4.77
CA VAL A 200 -5.53 -14.25 -4.00
C VAL A 200 -6.55 -13.31 -4.60
N THR A 201 -7.77 -13.80 -4.84
CA THR A 201 -8.91 -12.95 -5.15
C THR A 201 -9.38 -12.29 -3.87
N VAL A 202 -9.39 -10.95 -3.84
CA VAL A 202 -9.84 -10.19 -2.67
C VAL A 202 -11.35 -10.35 -2.51
N PRO A 203 -11.83 -10.84 -1.37
CA PRO A 203 -13.27 -11.01 -1.17
C PRO A 203 -13.97 -9.66 -0.98
N GLY A 204 -15.23 -9.59 -1.39
CA GLY A 204 -16.04 -8.38 -1.24
C GLY A 204 -15.75 -7.34 -2.30
N ALA A 205 -15.61 -6.07 -1.89
CA ALA A 205 -15.36 -4.97 -2.80
C ALA A 205 -13.99 -5.10 -3.47
N LEU A 206 -13.86 -4.57 -4.70
CA LEU A 206 -12.60 -4.55 -5.42
C LEU A 206 -11.51 -3.83 -4.62
N PRO A 207 -10.24 -4.24 -4.73
CA PRO A 207 -9.12 -3.54 -4.10
C PRO A 207 -9.05 -2.05 -4.45
N SER A 208 -9.55 -1.66 -5.61
CA SER A 208 -9.61 -0.28 -6.07
C SER A 208 -10.84 0.50 -5.60
N ALA A 209 -11.87 -0.18 -5.13
CA ALA A 209 -13.15 0.42 -4.75
C ALA A 209 -13.28 0.67 -3.24
N ALA A 210 -12.54 -0.04 -2.42
CA ALA A 210 -12.61 0.05 -0.96
C ALA A 210 -11.26 -0.19 -0.31
N PHE A 211 -11.12 0.30 0.92
CA PHE A 211 -10.00 -0.06 1.78
C PHE A 211 -10.16 -1.49 2.28
N HIS A 212 -9.07 -2.25 2.21
CA HIS A 212 -8.93 -3.56 2.81
C HIS A 212 -7.71 -3.59 3.73
N VAL A 213 -7.71 -4.50 4.69
CA VAL A 213 -6.56 -4.74 5.57
C VAL A 213 -5.75 -5.91 5.03
N TYR A 214 -4.53 -5.64 4.64
CA TYR A 214 -3.58 -6.64 4.20
C TYR A 214 -2.52 -6.83 5.28
N ALA A 215 -2.30 -8.05 5.71
CA ALA A 215 -1.41 -8.32 6.83
C ALA A 215 -0.61 -9.60 6.66
N VAL A 216 0.54 -9.66 7.33
CA VAL A 216 1.30 -10.88 7.55
C VAL A 216 1.62 -11.03 9.03
N GLU A 217 1.49 -12.22 9.56
CA GLU A 217 2.05 -12.61 10.85
C GLU A 217 3.30 -13.44 10.58
N TRP A 218 4.44 -12.91 10.99
CA TRP A 218 5.74 -13.51 10.81
C TRP A 218 6.32 -13.89 12.17
N GLU A 219 6.50 -15.18 12.37
CA GLU A 219 7.07 -15.77 13.58
C GLU A 219 8.18 -16.75 13.17
N ARG A 220 8.98 -17.19 14.16
CA ARG A 220 9.92 -18.28 13.91
C ARG A 220 9.15 -19.53 13.46
N GLY A 221 9.51 -20.08 12.32
CA GLY A 221 8.91 -21.30 11.79
C GLY A 221 7.56 -21.12 11.12
N GLU A 222 7.01 -19.90 11.04
CA GLU A 222 5.70 -19.73 10.39
C GLU A 222 5.48 -18.32 9.90
N MET A 223 4.93 -18.20 8.69
CA MET A 223 4.36 -16.97 8.15
C MET A 223 2.93 -17.21 7.67
N ARG A 224 2.02 -16.30 8.04
CA ARG A 224 0.61 -16.34 7.67
C ARG A 224 0.16 -14.99 7.14
N TRP A 225 -0.40 -14.98 5.93
CA TRP A 225 -0.96 -13.77 5.32
C TRP A 225 -2.48 -13.73 5.49
N TYR A 226 -3.00 -12.52 5.63
CA TYR A 226 -4.42 -12.26 5.86
C TYR A 226 -4.90 -11.12 4.96
N ILE A 227 -6.16 -11.23 4.52
CA ILE A 227 -6.90 -10.12 3.92
C ILE A 227 -8.20 -9.98 4.72
N ASP A 228 -8.43 -8.80 5.28
CA ASP A 228 -9.58 -8.52 6.16
C ASP A 228 -9.77 -9.60 7.25
N ASP A 229 -8.65 -9.98 7.88
CA ASP A 229 -8.55 -11.00 8.92
C ASP A 229 -8.86 -12.44 8.49
N VAL A 230 -8.99 -12.69 7.21
CA VAL A 230 -9.14 -14.04 6.66
C VAL A 230 -7.79 -14.55 6.21
N LEU A 231 -7.38 -15.72 6.71
CA LEU A 231 -6.13 -16.39 6.33
C LEU A 231 -6.14 -16.75 4.84
N THR A 232 -5.11 -16.34 4.11
CA THR A 232 -5.01 -16.54 2.66
C THR A 232 -3.81 -17.36 2.24
N TYR A 233 -2.72 -17.37 3.02
CA TYR A 233 -1.48 -18.05 2.66
C TYR A 233 -0.67 -18.40 3.90
N THR A 234 -0.02 -19.55 3.88
CA THR A 234 0.85 -20.01 5.00
C THR A 234 2.15 -20.59 4.45
N ARG A 235 3.28 -20.23 5.08
CA ARG A 235 4.58 -20.85 4.86
C ARG A 235 5.17 -21.33 6.18
N THR A 236 5.79 -22.51 6.12
CA THR A 236 6.48 -23.14 7.25
C THR A 236 7.79 -23.78 6.74
N PRO A 237 8.71 -24.24 7.59
CA PRO A 237 9.91 -24.94 7.14
C PRO A 237 9.64 -26.18 6.28
N SER A 238 8.49 -26.82 6.44
CA SER A 238 8.12 -27.97 5.61
C SER A 238 7.74 -27.57 4.17
N THR A 239 7.23 -26.36 3.96
CA THR A 239 6.88 -25.80 2.63
C THR A 239 7.98 -24.90 2.09
N THR A 240 8.77 -24.31 2.97
CA THR A 240 9.80 -23.32 2.69
C THR A 240 11.02 -23.62 3.54
N PRO A 241 11.89 -24.58 3.13
CA PRO A 241 13.00 -25.07 3.98
C PRO A 241 13.99 -24.00 4.44
N TRP A 242 14.10 -22.92 3.71
CA TRP A 242 14.98 -21.77 3.99
C TRP A 242 14.32 -20.65 4.79
N LEU A 243 13.10 -20.85 5.29
CA LEU A 243 12.31 -19.80 5.94
C LEU A 243 13.04 -19.17 7.12
N ASP A 244 13.45 -19.95 8.10
CA ASP A 244 14.12 -19.43 9.30
C ASP A 244 15.53 -18.91 9.01
N GLU A 245 16.24 -19.49 8.04
CA GLU A 245 17.54 -18.99 7.60
C GLU A 245 17.44 -17.56 7.06
N ALA A 246 16.47 -17.30 6.19
CA ALA A 246 16.31 -16.00 5.56
C ALA A 246 15.68 -14.93 6.48
N PHE A 247 14.87 -15.36 7.46
CA PHE A 247 13.97 -14.46 8.19
C PHE A 247 14.20 -14.38 9.70
N ALA A 248 15.32 -14.88 10.23
CA ALA A 248 15.68 -14.73 11.64
C ALA A 248 16.57 -13.50 11.89
N LYS A 249 16.17 -12.35 11.36
CA LYS A 249 16.95 -11.09 11.42
C LYS A 249 16.03 -9.88 11.22
N PRO A 250 16.49 -8.64 11.52
CA PRO A 250 15.64 -7.46 11.34
C PRO A 250 15.32 -7.12 9.90
N PHE A 251 14.07 -6.73 9.67
CA PHE A 251 13.56 -6.24 8.39
C PHE A 251 12.94 -4.85 8.57
N TYR A 252 13.10 -3.99 7.58
CA TYR A 252 12.45 -2.70 7.48
C TYR A 252 11.30 -2.72 6.46
N LEU A 253 10.39 -1.76 6.57
CA LEU A 253 9.22 -1.63 5.70
C LEU A 253 9.51 -0.78 4.48
N ARG A 254 8.87 -1.15 3.38
CA ARG A 254 8.72 -0.34 2.17
C ARG A 254 7.26 -0.25 1.78
N LEU A 255 6.90 0.93 1.27
CA LEU A 255 5.57 1.28 0.80
C LEU A 255 5.73 2.11 -0.46
N ASN A 256 5.36 1.58 -1.62
CA ASN A 256 5.61 2.26 -2.88
C ASN A 256 4.54 2.01 -3.93
N LEU A 257 4.45 2.93 -4.86
CA LEU A 257 3.71 2.77 -6.11
C LEU A 257 4.70 2.83 -7.28
N ALA A 258 5.00 1.68 -7.86
CA ALA A 258 5.83 1.62 -9.06
C ALA A 258 5.02 1.94 -10.32
N VAL A 259 5.68 2.43 -11.34
CA VAL A 259 5.11 2.70 -12.66
C VAL A 259 5.94 1.99 -13.71
N GLY A 260 5.32 1.13 -14.49
CA GLY A 260 6.01 0.29 -15.46
C GLY A 260 6.83 -0.82 -14.80
N GLY A 261 7.53 -1.55 -15.61
CA GLY A 261 8.38 -2.65 -15.19
C GLY A 261 8.06 -3.95 -15.90
N ASN A 262 8.90 -4.95 -15.65
CA ASN A 262 8.78 -6.25 -16.33
C ASN A 262 7.44 -6.96 -16.03
N TRP A 263 6.94 -6.81 -14.82
CA TRP A 263 5.71 -7.49 -14.40
C TRP A 263 4.43 -6.76 -14.82
N PRO A 264 4.22 -5.48 -14.44
CA PRO A 264 2.97 -4.79 -14.82
C PRO A 264 2.95 -4.36 -16.28
N GLY A 265 4.08 -4.33 -16.96
CA GLY A 265 4.24 -3.71 -18.26
C GLY A 265 4.19 -2.19 -18.20
N SER A 266 4.29 -1.55 -19.35
CA SER A 266 4.27 -0.08 -19.44
C SER A 266 2.85 0.47 -19.41
N PRO A 267 2.65 1.67 -18.84
CA PRO A 267 1.39 2.41 -19.01
C PRO A 267 1.05 2.60 -20.49
N THR A 268 -0.24 2.67 -20.77
CA THR A 268 -0.77 2.97 -22.10
C THR A 268 -1.40 4.37 -22.11
N SER A 269 -1.89 4.80 -23.25
CA SER A 269 -2.68 6.05 -23.35
C SER A 269 -4.00 5.98 -22.56
N ALA A 270 -4.48 4.77 -22.25
CA ALA A 270 -5.68 4.57 -21.44
C ALA A 270 -5.40 4.56 -19.93
N THR A 271 -4.12 4.54 -19.51
CA THR A 271 -3.78 4.60 -18.09
C THR A 271 -4.03 5.99 -17.55
N ASP A 272 -4.92 6.09 -16.57
CA ASP A 272 -5.28 7.36 -15.94
C ASP A 272 -4.19 7.84 -14.97
N PHE A 273 -3.77 9.09 -15.15
CA PHE A 273 -2.90 9.81 -14.23
C PHE A 273 -3.54 11.15 -13.85
N PRO A 274 -3.37 11.64 -12.62
CA PRO A 274 -2.66 11.00 -11.51
C PRO A 274 -3.40 9.76 -11.00
N ALA A 275 -2.65 8.78 -10.50
CA ALA A 275 -3.19 7.59 -9.87
C ALA A 275 -2.68 7.51 -8.43
N SER A 276 -3.55 7.19 -7.49
CA SER A 276 -3.24 7.25 -6.06
C SER A 276 -3.36 5.87 -5.40
N TYR A 277 -2.30 5.48 -4.71
CA TYR A 277 -2.28 4.40 -3.74
C TYR A 277 -2.56 5.01 -2.36
N ASP A 278 -3.75 4.78 -1.84
CA ASP A 278 -4.26 5.42 -0.63
C ASP A 278 -4.08 4.49 0.57
N VAL A 279 -3.41 4.98 1.61
CA VAL A 279 -3.10 4.21 2.83
C VAL A 279 -3.69 4.91 4.04
N ASP A 280 -4.62 4.22 4.72
CA ASP A 280 -5.26 4.71 5.93
C ASP A 280 -4.33 4.59 7.14
N TYR A 281 -3.67 3.45 7.30
CA TYR A 281 -2.65 3.25 8.33
C TYR A 281 -1.65 2.16 7.96
N VAL A 282 -0.50 2.20 8.66
CA VAL A 282 0.46 1.10 8.77
C VAL A 282 0.65 0.80 10.23
N ARG A 283 0.54 -0.46 10.63
CA ARG A 283 0.68 -0.90 12.03
C ARG A 283 1.60 -2.11 12.14
N VAL A 284 2.42 -2.12 13.18
CA VAL A 284 3.30 -3.24 13.51
C VAL A 284 3.01 -3.68 14.94
N TYR A 285 2.79 -4.97 15.09
CA TYR A 285 2.54 -5.63 16.37
C TYR A 285 3.62 -6.67 16.65
N GLN A 286 3.93 -6.87 17.90
CA GLN A 286 4.82 -7.97 18.35
C GLN A 286 4.21 -8.69 19.55
N ARG A 287 4.64 -9.91 19.78
CA ARG A 287 4.30 -10.72 20.97
C ARG A 287 5.35 -10.61 22.04
#